data_dd9ea4419a7b00d87e89d4c4d06fbac1
#
_entry.id   dd9ea4419a7b00d87e89d4c4d06fbac1
#
_cell.length_a   1.000
_cell.length_b   1.000
_cell.length_c   1.000
_cell.angle_alpha   90.00
_cell.angle_beta   90.00
_cell.angle_gamma   90.00
#
_symmetry.space_group_name_H-M   'P 1'
#
loop_
_entity.id
_entity.type
_entity.pdbx_description
1 polymer ?
#
loop_
_entity_poly.entity_id
_entity_poly.type
_entity_poly.pdbx_seq_one_letter_code
_entity_poly.pdbx_strand_id
1 'polypeptide(L)'
;MALYWHPFLAELLRRDYGNRLIVEEEVALGDMPLRVDLLLIRRNPAVPLPFPFSLLGQRTLVEYKSPDAAATQEDLIKLEIYGLLYALREGIAHRHDLTLWLVASHFRREVSRSGGAVLAGEQDLGAGVQGGTLDGFPTFFIDLHRLPVQPETLPLLMVAKGPRERELVEFLVDHFREYPQHVQLLRELHVETLREVLRMRQLTPEQIGLDYRALLDLIGEERALDLIGEERALDLIGEERVMEDIVRRKGEQWVRAALERLAKKPATSGEEGPQESPNVCP
;
A
#
# COMPACT_ATOMS: atom_id res chain seq x y z
N MET A 1 -6.13 12.59 3.22
CA MET A 1 -5.94 12.54 1.75
C MET A 1 -6.18 11.10 1.34
N ALA A 2 -7.16 10.81 0.48
CA ALA A 2 -7.41 9.44 0.04
C ALA A 2 -6.22 9.01 -0.83
N LEU A 3 -5.55 7.94 -0.45
CA LEU A 3 -4.45 7.40 -1.21
C LEU A 3 -5.03 6.79 -2.50
N TYR A 4 -4.65 7.32 -3.64
CA TYR A 4 -4.98 6.71 -4.94
C TYR A 4 -4.08 5.47 -5.11
N TRP A 5 -4.59 4.31 -4.74
CA TRP A 5 -3.86 3.03 -4.70
C TRP A 5 -3.67 2.39 -6.08
N HIS A 6 -4.57 2.66 -7.06
CA HIS A 6 -4.49 2.05 -8.39
C HIS A 6 -3.23 2.40 -9.19
N PRO A 7 -2.63 3.61 -9.11
CA PRO A 7 -1.35 3.86 -9.75
C PRO A 7 -0.22 3.01 -9.17
N PHE A 8 -0.23 2.76 -7.85
CA PHE A 8 0.78 1.90 -7.22
C PHE A 8 0.64 0.45 -7.69
N LEU A 9 -0.59 -0.08 -7.71
CA LEU A 9 -0.84 -1.42 -8.21
C LEU A 9 -0.45 -1.55 -9.69
N ALA A 10 -0.80 -0.57 -10.50
CA ALA A 10 -0.45 -0.56 -11.92
C ALA A 10 1.07 -0.55 -12.13
N GLU A 11 1.81 0.25 -11.37
CA GLU A 11 3.26 0.31 -11.44
C GLU A 11 3.91 -1.03 -11.02
N LEU A 12 3.44 -1.64 -9.95
CA LEU A 12 3.88 -2.96 -9.51
C LEU A 12 3.65 -4.03 -10.59
N LEU A 13 2.45 -4.04 -11.17
CA LEU A 13 2.12 -4.97 -12.24
C LEU A 13 2.96 -4.75 -13.50
N ARG A 14 3.23 -3.50 -13.87
CA ARG A 14 4.13 -3.18 -15.00
C ARG A 14 5.55 -3.65 -14.74
N ARG A 15 6.03 -3.45 -13.52
CA ARG A 15 7.38 -3.85 -13.14
C ARG A 15 7.53 -5.36 -13.10
N ASP A 16 6.64 -6.05 -12.43
CA ASP A 16 6.77 -7.49 -12.17
C ASP A 16 6.32 -8.33 -13.38
N TYR A 17 5.39 -7.82 -14.17
CA TYR A 17 4.78 -8.54 -15.29
C TYR A 17 4.76 -7.77 -16.62
N GLY A 18 5.42 -6.61 -16.76
CA GLY A 18 5.34 -5.75 -17.95
C GLY A 18 5.81 -6.41 -19.25
N ASN A 19 6.62 -7.47 -19.19
CA ASN A 19 6.96 -8.29 -20.34
C ASN A 19 5.82 -9.24 -20.76
N ARG A 20 4.83 -9.48 -19.89
CA ARG A 20 3.70 -10.42 -20.09
C ARG A 20 2.35 -9.71 -20.15
N LEU A 21 2.25 -8.53 -19.52
CA LEU A 21 1.02 -7.73 -19.44
C LEU A 21 1.22 -6.35 -20.05
N ILE A 22 0.14 -5.80 -20.60
CA ILE A 22 -0.06 -4.38 -20.79
C ILE A 22 -1.01 -3.97 -19.67
N VAL A 23 -0.69 -2.89 -18.94
CA VAL A 23 -1.47 -2.38 -17.82
C VAL A 23 -1.93 -0.97 -18.17
N GLU A 24 -3.22 -0.79 -18.35
CA GLU A 24 -3.87 0.49 -18.58
C GLU A 24 -4.69 0.89 -17.34
N GLU A 25 -4.64 2.16 -16.96
CA GLU A 25 -5.30 2.71 -15.78
C GLU A 25 -6.46 3.63 -16.18
N GLU A 26 -7.47 3.71 -15.31
CA GLU A 26 -8.62 4.62 -15.46
C GLU A 26 -9.22 4.63 -16.88
N VAL A 27 -9.42 3.44 -17.43
CA VAL A 27 -9.88 3.28 -18.81
C VAL A 27 -11.31 3.78 -18.94
N ALA A 28 -11.49 4.87 -19.70
CA ALA A 28 -12.81 5.42 -19.99
C ALA A 28 -13.67 4.44 -20.79
N LEU A 29 -14.91 4.23 -20.36
CA LEU A 29 -15.84 3.25 -20.95
C LEU A 29 -16.87 3.89 -21.90
N GLY A 30 -16.53 5.04 -22.47
CA GLY A 30 -17.38 5.81 -23.37
C GLY A 30 -17.38 7.29 -23.00
N ASP A 31 -18.38 8.04 -23.48
CA ASP A 31 -18.56 9.48 -23.20
C ASP A 31 -19.08 9.77 -21.78
N MET A 32 -19.41 8.73 -21.02
CA MET A 32 -19.83 8.84 -19.63
C MET A 32 -18.61 8.84 -18.69
N PRO A 33 -18.70 9.46 -17.49
CA PRO A 33 -17.58 9.52 -16.54
C PRO A 33 -17.35 8.16 -15.82
N LEU A 34 -17.68 7.05 -16.50
CA LEU A 34 -17.46 5.71 -15.97
C LEU A 34 -16.08 5.22 -16.39
N ARG A 35 -15.26 4.87 -15.40
CA ARG A 35 -13.92 4.34 -15.61
C ARG A 35 -13.76 3.06 -14.80
N VAL A 36 -13.09 2.08 -15.38
CA VAL A 36 -12.61 0.91 -14.66
C VAL A 36 -11.19 1.19 -14.17
N ASP A 37 -10.88 0.72 -12.99
CA ASP A 37 -9.57 1.01 -12.36
C ASP A 37 -8.40 0.53 -13.22
N LEU A 38 -8.42 -0.73 -13.65
CA LEU A 38 -7.35 -1.31 -14.46
C LEU A 38 -7.92 -2.16 -15.60
N LEU A 39 -7.23 -2.10 -16.74
CA LEU A 39 -7.33 -3.07 -17.82
C LEU A 39 -6.00 -3.80 -17.97
N LEU A 40 -6.03 -5.11 -17.84
CA LEU A 40 -4.87 -5.99 -18.02
C LEU A 40 -5.02 -6.74 -19.36
N ILE A 41 -4.03 -6.63 -20.22
CA ILE A 41 -4.00 -7.31 -21.52
C ILE A 41 -2.79 -8.25 -21.55
N ARG A 42 -3.03 -9.53 -21.78
CA ARG A 42 -1.94 -10.51 -21.94
C ARG A 42 -1.22 -10.30 -23.28
N ARG A 43 0.09 -10.04 -23.21
CA ARG A 43 0.94 -9.90 -24.43
C ARG A 43 1.05 -11.22 -25.20
N ASN A 44 1.23 -12.30 -24.44
CA ASN A 44 1.33 -13.65 -25.00
C ASN A 44 0.57 -14.64 -24.12
N PRO A 45 -0.63 -15.08 -24.54
CA PRO A 45 -1.43 -16.04 -23.78
C PRO A 45 -0.76 -17.39 -23.56
N ALA A 46 0.19 -17.77 -24.42
CA ALA A 46 0.90 -19.05 -24.30
C ALA A 46 1.93 -19.06 -23.16
N VAL A 47 2.36 -17.88 -22.68
CA VAL A 47 3.28 -17.79 -21.55
C VAL A 47 2.49 -17.92 -20.24
N PRO A 48 2.76 -18.95 -19.40
CA PRO A 48 2.04 -19.13 -18.15
C PRO A 48 2.34 -17.98 -17.18
N LEU A 49 1.33 -17.59 -16.43
CA LEU A 49 1.44 -16.69 -15.29
C LEU A 49 1.21 -17.50 -14.00
N PRO A 50 1.84 -17.12 -12.89
CA PRO A 50 1.57 -17.77 -11.60
C PRO A 50 0.17 -17.44 -11.11
N PHE A 51 -0.37 -18.25 -10.20
CA PHE A 51 -1.63 -17.96 -9.52
C PHE A 51 -1.50 -16.74 -8.60
N PRO A 52 -2.51 -15.83 -8.55
CA PRO A 52 -3.79 -15.88 -9.24
C PRO A 52 -3.78 -15.34 -10.68
N PHE A 53 -2.67 -14.78 -11.16
CA PHE A 53 -2.59 -14.16 -12.50
C PHE A 53 -2.77 -15.16 -13.65
N SER A 54 -2.67 -16.47 -13.38
CA SER A 54 -3.03 -17.53 -14.34
C SER A 54 -4.51 -17.49 -14.75
N LEU A 55 -5.36 -16.84 -13.95
CA LEU A 55 -6.80 -16.66 -14.19
C LEU A 55 -7.12 -15.46 -15.09
N LEU A 56 -6.11 -14.68 -15.49
CA LEU A 56 -6.31 -13.59 -16.44
C LEU A 56 -6.66 -14.14 -17.82
N GLY A 57 -7.75 -13.62 -18.39
CA GLY A 57 -8.08 -13.81 -19.80
C GLY A 57 -7.14 -13.03 -20.74
N GLN A 58 -7.44 -13.02 -22.04
CA GLN A 58 -6.72 -12.17 -22.99
C GLN A 58 -6.83 -10.69 -22.62
N ARG A 59 -8.01 -10.28 -22.19
CA ARG A 59 -8.32 -8.97 -21.59
C ARG A 59 -9.03 -9.20 -20.28
N THR A 60 -8.65 -8.46 -19.26
CA THR A 60 -9.24 -8.52 -17.93
C THR A 60 -9.48 -7.12 -17.40
N LEU A 61 -10.73 -6.81 -17.06
CA LEU A 61 -11.07 -5.61 -16.30
C LEU A 61 -10.93 -5.91 -14.83
N VAL A 62 -10.28 -5.01 -14.10
CA VAL A 62 -10.10 -5.14 -12.65
C VAL A 62 -10.74 -3.94 -11.97
N GLU A 63 -11.68 -4.22 -11.11
CA GLU A 63 -12.23 -3.26 -10.13
C GLU A 63 -11.67 -3.59 -8.76
N TYR A 64 -11.05 -2.61 -8.14
CA TYR A 64 -10.45 -2.77 -6.84
C TYR A 64 -11.19 -1.93 -5.81
N LYS A 65 -11.56 -2.53 -4.72
CA LYS A 65 -12.18 -1.82 -3.59
C LYS A 65 -11.13 -1.33 -2.60
N SER A 66 -11.29 -0.07 -2.19
CA SER A 66 -10.48 0.51 -1.13
C SER A 66 -10.35 -0.48 0.04
N PRO A 67 -9.16 -0.59 0.66
CA PRO A 67 -8.93 -1.52 1.77
C PRO A 67 -9.91 -1.38 2.93
N ASP A 68 -10.45 -0.18 3.13
CA ASP A 68 -11.39 0.15 4.19
C ASP A 68 -12.86 -0.11 3.80
N ALA A 69 -13.13 -0.48 2.54
CA ALA A 69 -14.46 -0.71 2.02
C ALA A 69 -14.68 -2.19 1.68
N ALA A 70 -15.79 -2.74 2.15
CA ALA A 70 -16.20 -4.08 1.74
C ALA A 70 -16.81 -4.05 0.34
N ALA A 71 -16.48 -5.04 -0.49
CA ALA A 71 -17.17 -5.26 -1.76
C ALA A 71 -18.65 -5.61 -1.51
N THR A 72 -19.53 -4.98 -2.29
CA THR A 72 -20.98 -5.05 -2.20
C THR A 72 -21.61 -5.57 -3.48
N GLN A 73 -22.90 -5.84 -3.48
CA GLN A 73 -23.63 -6.20 -4.68
C GLN A 73 -23.63 -5.05 -5.72
N GLU A 74 -23.61 -3.80 -5.26
CA GLU A 74 -23.51 -2.64 -6.15
C GLU A 74 -22.19 -2.65 -6.96
N ASP A 75 -21.10 -3.09 -6.35
CA ASP A 75 -19.80 -3.20 -7.02
C ASP A 75 -19.79 -4.27 -8.10
N LEU A 76 -20.57 -5.34 -7.90
CA LEU A 76 -20.76 -6.35 -8.94
C LEU A 76 -21.59 -5.82 -10.11
N ILE A 77 -22.66 -5.10 -9.82
CA ILE A 77 -23.48 -4.46 -10.87
C ILE A 77 -22.62 -3.48 -11.67
N LYS A 78 -21.77 -2.70 -10.99
CA LYS A 78 -20.82 -1.82 -11.68
C LYS A 78 -19.86 -2.60 -12.56
N LEU A 79 -19.26 -3.66 -12.04
CA LEU A 79 -18.29 -4.48 -12.77
C LEU A 79 -18.94 -5.10 -14.02
N GLU A 80 -20.19 -5.59 -13.91
CA GLU A 80 -20.97 -6.08 -15.02
C GLU A 80 -21.20 -5.01 -16.08
N ILE A 81 -21.64 -3.82 -15.66
CA ILE A 81 -21.83 -2.66 -16.55
C ILE A 81 -20.52 -2.31 -17.25
N TYR A 82 -19.41 -2.31 -16.55
CA TYR A 82 -18.09 -2.04 -17.14
C TYR A 82 -17.71 -3.09 -18.17
N GLY A 83 -17.98 -4.37 -17.90
CA GLY A 83 -17.80 -5.47 -18.85
C GLY A 83 -18.61 -5.26 -20.13
N LEU A 84 -19.89 -4.92 -20.00
CA LEU A 84 -20.78 -4.67 -21.13
C LEU A 84 -20.35 -3.47 -21.97
N LEU A 85 -20.03 -2.35 -21.33
CA LEU A 85 -19.60 -1.12 -22.02
C LEU A 85 -18.26 -1.33 -22.73
N TYR A 86 -17.31 -1.99 -22.07
CA TYR A 86 -16.03 -2.29 -22.68
C TYR A 86 -16.16 -3.25 -23.86
N ALA A 87 -16.95 -4.32 -23.72
CA ALA A 87 -17.20 -5.27 -24.79
C ALA A 87 -17.84 -4.58 -26.01
N LEU A 88 -18.80 -3.68 -25.77
CA LEU A 88 -19.46 -2.90 -26.85
C LEU A 88 -18.42 -1.98 -27.53
N ARG A 89 -17.63 -1.25 -26.78
CA ARG A 89 -16.62 -0.33 -27.32
C ARG A 89 -15.58 -1.04 -28.18
N GLU A 90 -15.09 -2.17 -27.71
CA GLU A 90 -14.02 -2.94 -28.36
C GLU A 90 -14.55 -3.93 -29.42
N GLY A 91 -15.86 -4.02 -29.59
CA GLY A 91 -16.48 -4.97 -30.55
C GLY A 91 -16.28 -6.44 -30.14
N ILE A 92 -16.19 -6.74 -28.83
CA ILE A 92 -16.04 -8.10 -28.32
C ILE A 92 -17.38 -8.83 -28.50
N ALA A 93 -17.39 -9.81 -29.40
CA ALA A 93 -18.61 -10.54 -29.75
C ALA A 93 -19.04 -11.53 -28.66
N HIS A 94 -18.09 -12.12 -27.96
CA HIS A 94 -18.38 -13.15 -26.98
C HIS A 94 -17.90 -12.73 -25.59
N ARG A 95 -18.80 -12.74 -24.61
CA ARG A 95 -18.52 -12.31 -23.23
C ARG A 95 -17.40 -13.11 -22.57
N HIS A 96 -17.24 -14.38 -22.94
CA HIS A 96 -16.16 -15.21 -22.41
C HIS A 96 -14.74 -14.79 -22.85
N ASP A 97 -14.62 -13.88 -23.83
CA ASP A 97 -13.33 -13.32 -24.28
C ASP A 97 -12.85 -12.16 -23.38
N LEU A 98 -13.69 -11.72 -22.45
CA LEU A 98 -13.41 -10.67 -21.47
C LEU A 98 -13.55 -11.23 -20.04
N THR A 99 -12.52 -11.16 -19.26
CA THR A 99 -12.52 -11.59 -17.85
C THR A 99 -12.75 -10.39 -16.94
N LEU A 100 -13.46 -10.58 -15.84
CA LEU A 100 -13.73 -9.57 -14.82
C LEU A 100 -13.11 -9.98 -13.50
N TRP A 101 -12.41 -9.06 -12.84
CA TRP A 101 -11.87 -9.26 -11.51
C TRP A 101 -12.42 -8.22 -10.54
N LEU A 102 -12.94 -8.67 -9.40
CA LEU A 102 -13.24 -7.84 -8.25
C LEU A 102 -12.23 -8.17 -7.15
N VAL A 103 -11.38 -7.19 -6.83
CA VAL A 103 -10.35 -7.34 -5.80
C VAL A 103 -10.74 -6.52 -4.59
N ALA A 104 -10.79 -7.13 -3.41
CA ALA A 104 -11.16 -6.46 -2.17
C ALA A 104 -10.50 -7.11 -0.95
N SER A 105 -10.32 -6.34 0.12
CA SER A 105 -9.91 -6.87 1.42
C SER A 105 -11.07 -7.58 2.13
N HIS A 106 -12.30 -7.18 1.83
CA HIS A 106 -13.51 -7.74 2.44
C HIS A 106 -14.62 -7.88 1.42
N PHE A 107 -15.33 -9.00 1.50
CA PHE A 107 -16.56 -9.22 0.75
C PHE A 107 -17.73 -9.30 1.73
N ARG A 108 -18.81 -8.56 1.49
CA ARG A 108 -20.04 -8.73 2.26
C ARG A 108 -20.65 -10.10 2.00
N ARG A 109 -21.43 -10.61 2.96
CA ARG A 109 -22.04 -11.95 2.90
C ARG A 109 -22.87 -12.18 1.63
N GLU A 110 -23.57 -11.15 1.20
CA GLU A 110 -24.38 -11.17 -0.03
C GLU A 110 -23.56 -11.37 -1.32
N VAL A 111 -22.26 -11.04 -1.28
CA VAL A 111 -21.33 -11.22 -2.39
C VAL A 111 -20.54 -12.53 -2.27
N SER A 112 -20.15 -12.92 -1.04
CA SER A 112 -19.25 -14.05 -0.79
C SER A 112 -19.93 -15.37 -0.43
N ARG A 113 -21.25 -15.37 -0.30
CA ARG A 113 -22.03 -16.59 -0.02
C ARG A 113 -23.34 -16.51 -0.73
N SER A 114 -23.53 -17.40 -1.63
CA SER A 114 -24.70 -17.98 -2.23
C SER A 114 -25.94 -18.06 -1.31
N GLY A 115 -26.50 -16.93 -0.97
CA GLY A 115 -27.94 -16.82 -0.65
C GLY A 115 -28.77 -16.49 -1.89
N GLY A 116 -28.13 -16.22 -3.01
CA GLY A 116 -28.59 -16.10 -4.36
C GLY A 116 -27.33 -16.05 -5.23
N ALA A 117 -27.21 -16.95 -6.19
CA ALA A 117 -26.02 -17.13 -6.99
C ALA A 117 -25.55 -15.81 -7.59
N VAL A 118 -24.56 -15.20 -6.94
CA VAL A 118 -23.96 -13.96 -7.45
C VAL A 118 -23.15 -14.29 -8.71
N LEU A 119 -22.42 -15.43 -8.68
CA LEU A 119 -21.75 -15.98 -9.84
C LEU A 119 -22.42 -17.31 -10.23
N ALA A 120 -22.78 -17.46 -11.49
CA ALA A 120 -23.22 -18.73 -12.00
C ALA A 120 -22.02 -19.72 -12.03
N GLY A 121 -22.23 -20.94 -11.55
CA GLY A 121 -21.16 -21.95 -11.51
C GLY A 121 -20.02 -21.59 -10.54
N GLU A 122 -20.33 -20.89 -9.45
CA GLU A 122 -19.33 -20.48 -8.44
C GLU A 122 -18.49 -21.64 -7.93
N GLN A 123 -17.17 -21.45 -7.89
CA GLN A 123 -16.17 -22.40 -7.42
C GLN A 123 -15.16 -21.71 -6.51
N ASP A 124 -14.84 -22.32 -5.38
CA ASP A 124 -13.69 -21.93 -4.56
C ASP A 124 -12.42 -22.49 -5.20
N LEU A 125 -11.56 -21.61 -5.71
CA LEU A 125 -10.29 -21.97 -6.34
C LEU A 125 -9.14 -22.04 -5.33
N GLY A 126 -9.44 -21.83 -4.05
CA GLY A 126 -8.46 -21.79 -2.97
C GLY A 126 -7.77 -20.43 -2.85
N ALA A 127 -6.92 -20.30 -1.84
CA ALA A 127 -6.09 -19.11 -1.59
C ALA A 127 -6.85 -17.77 -1.65
N GLY A 128 -8.13 -17.75 -1.22
CA GLY A 128 -8.93 -16.52 -1.22
C GLY A 128 -9.49 -16.12 -2.58
N VAL A 129 -9.49 -17.02 -3.56
CA VAL A 129 -10.02 -16.74 -4.90
C VAL A 129 -11.27 -17.59 -5.15
N GLN A 130 -12.34 -16.93 -5.56
CA GLN A 130 -13.59 -17.56 -6.01
C GLN A 130 -13.78 -17.23 -7.50
N GLY A 131 -14.20 -18.19 -8.29
CA GLY A 131 -14.44 -18.05 -9.72
C GLY A 131 -15.83 -18.48 -10.13
N GLY A 132 -16.32 -17.92 -11.23
CA GLY A 132 -17.60 -18.25 -11.83
C GLY A 132 -17.89 -17.38 -13.04
N THR A 133 -19.15 -17.18 -13.37
CA THR A 133 -19.57 -16.29 -14.44
C THR A 133 -20.59 -15.27 -13.96
N LEU A 134 -20.39 -13.99 -14.31
CA LEU A 134 -21.32 -12.89 -14.11
C LEU A 134 -21.87 -12.48 -15.48
N ASP A 135 -23.13 -12.73 -15.72
CA ASP A 135 -23.80 -12.48 -17.02
C ASP A 135 -23.00 -13.00 -18.24
N GLY A 136 -22.38 -14.20 -18.09
CA GLY A 136 -21.59 -14.84 -19.15
C GLY A 136 -20.12 -14.39 -19.22
N PHE A 137 -19.69 -13.42 -18.43
CA PHE A 137 -18.28 -13.06 -18.27
C PHE A 137 -17.60 -13.98 -17.27
N PRO A 138 -16.46 -14.62 -17.57
CA PRO A 138 -15.61 -15.26 -16.58
C PRO A 138 -15.25 -14.23 -15.51
N THR A 139 -15.57 -14.50 -14.25
CA THR A 139 -15.44 -13.51 -13.18
C THR A 139 -14.76 -14.13 -11.98
N PHE A 140 -13.82 -13.39 -11.39
CA PHE A 140 -13.06 -13.83 -10.22
C PHE A 140 -13.12 -12.79 -9.12
N PHE A 141 -13.39 -13.26 -7.89
CA PHE A 141 -13.30 -12.49 -6.67
C PHE A 141 -12.01 -12.84 -5.98
N ILE A 142 -11.21 -11.83 -5.66
CA ILE A 142 -9.91 -11.97 -5.02
C ILE A 142 -9.97 -11.32 -3.65
N ASP A 143 -10.01 -12.14 -2.61
CA ASP A 143 -10.02 -11.73 -1.21
C ASP A 143 -8.58 -11.56 -0.71
N LEU A 144 -8.15 -10.32 -0.58
CA LEU A 144 -6.79 -9.99 -0.15
C LEU A 144 -6.49 -10.46 1.28
N HIS A 145 -7.50 -10.59 2.15
CA HIS A 145 -7.29 -11.12 3.50
C HIS A 145 -7.01 -12.61 3.52
N ARG A 146 -7.45 -13.34 2.51
CA ARG A 146 -7.26 -14.80 2.39
C ARG A 146 -6.12 -15.16 1.43
N LEU A 147 -5.67 -14.20 0.62
CA LEU A 147 -4.57 -14.39 -0.32
C LEU A 147 -3.27 -14.63 0.46
N PRO A 148 -2.49 -15.69 0.20
CA PRO A 148 -1.24 -15.95 0.91
C PRO A 148 -0.19 -14.89 0.58
N VAL A 149 0.68 -14.56 1.54
CA VAL A 149 1.83 -13.69 1.31
C VAL A 149 2.96 -14.53 0.70
N GLN A 150 3.17 -14.34 -0.57
CA GLN A 150 4.19 -15.04 -1.37
C GLN A 150 4.61 -14.17 -2.57
N PRO A 151 5.75 -14.42 -3.21
CA PRO A 151 6.27 -13.58 -4.28
C PRO A 151 5.25 -13.23 -5.37
N GLU A 152 4.46 -14.21 -5.79
CA GLU A 152 3.50 -14.08 -6.88
C GLU A 152 2.31 -13.18 -6.54
N THR A 153 1.99 -13.05 -5.25
CA THR A 153 0.85 -12.26 -4.78
C THR A 153 1.22 -10.87 -4.28
N LEU A 154 2.52 -10.58 -4.14
CA LEU A 154 3.01 -9.28 -3.65
C LEU A 154 2.36 -8.08 -4.35
N PRO A 155 2.24 -8.04 -5.70
CA PRO A 155 1.65 -6.88 -6.37
C PRO A 155 0.23 -6.54 -5.88
N LEU A 156 -0.59 -7.56 -5.61
CA LEU A 156 -1.95 -7.36 -5.09
C LEU A 156 -1.95 -6.99 -3.61
N LEU A 157 -1.05 -7.59 -2.83
CA LEU A 157 -1.00 -7.41 -1.38
C LEU A 157 -0.36 -6.08 -0.94
N MET A 158 0.45 -5.46 -1.80
CA MET A 158 1.07 -4.14 -1.49
C MET A 158 0.07 -3.04 -1.17
N VAL A 159 -1.20 -3.22 -1.49
CA VAL A 159 -2.27 -2.26 -1.17
C VAL A 159 -3.20 -2.78 -0.06
N ALA A 160 -2.91 -3.97 0.51
CA ALA A 160 -3.70 -4.53 1.61
C ALA A 160 -3.50 -3.74 2.92
N LYS A 161 -4.52 -3.75 3.78
CA LYS A 161 -4.50 -3.11 5.10
C LYS A 161 -4.88 -4.11 6.21
N GLY A 162 -4.67 -3.67 7.45
CA GLY A 162 -5.01 -4.46 8.63
C GLY A 162 -4.09 -5.67 8.87
N PRO A 163 -4.63 -6.83 9.28
CA PRO A 163 -3.79 -7.99 9.64
C PRO A 163 -2.87 -8.46 8.51
N ARG A 164 -3.35 -8.41 7.27
CA ARG A 164 -2.57 -8.82 6.09
C ARG A 164 -1.43 -7.84 5.78
N GLU A 165 -1.64 -6.54 6.04
CA GLU A 165 -0.60 -5.51 5.94
C GLU A 165 0.62 -5.87 6.80
N ARG A 166 0.39 -6.30 8.04
CA ARG A 166 1.47 -6.67 8.95
C ARG A 166 2.25 -7.88 8.44
N GLU A 167 1.56 -8.94 8.03
CA GLU A 167 2.19 -10.13 7.47
C GLU A 167 3.04 -9.80 6.23
N LEU A 168 2.53 -8.93 5.36
CA LEU A 168 3.26 -8.44 4.19
C LEU A 168 4.54 -7.69 4.59
N VAL A 169 4.43 -6.74 5.52
CA VAL A 169 5.57 -5.95 5.98
C VAL A 169 6.62 -6.85 6.63
N GLU A 170 6.22 -7.79 7.48
CA GLU A 170 7.12 -8.78 8.08
C GLU A 170 7.82 -9.62 7.02
N PHE A 171 7.07 -10.14 6.03
CA PHE A 171 7.64 -10.90 4.93
C PHE A 171 8.69 -10.10 4.15
N LEU A 172 8.36 -8.85 3.78
CA LEU A 172 9.28 -8.00 3.00
C LEU A 172 10.52 -7.57 3.81
N VAL A 173 10.37 -7.35 5.12
CA VAL A 173 11.51 -7.08 6.01
C VAL A 173 12.42 -8.30 6.12
N ASP A 174 11.86 -9.52 6.16
CA ASP A 174 12.65 -10.75 6.19
C ASP A 174 13.38 -11.04 4.87
N HIS A 175 12.79 -10.62 3.75
CA HIS A 175 13.29 -10.87 2.40
C HIS A 175 13.75 -9.58 1.68
N PHE A 176 14.19 -8.56 2.43
CA PHE A 176 14.49 -7.23 1.87
C PHE A 176 15.52 -7.25 0.74
N ARG A 177 16.47 -8.19 0.76
CA ARG A 177 17.49 -8.33 -0.29
C ARG A 177 16.93 -8.87 -1.60
N GLU A 178 15.85 -9.66 -1.52
CA GLU A 178 15.20 -10.25 -2.68
C GLU A 178 14.20 -9.29 -3.31
N TYR A 179 13.56 -8.44 -2.47
CA TYR A 179 12.50 -7.51 -2.87
C TYR A 179 12.80 -6.03 -2.51
N PRO A 180 14.00 -5.50 -2.86
CA PRO A 180 14.41 -4.17 -2.39
C PRO A 180 13.46 -3.05 -2.85
N GLN A 181 12.88 -3.17 -4.05
CA GLN A 181 11.94 -2.18 -4.57
C GLN A 181 10.57 -2.22 -3.86
N HIS A 182 10.09 -3.40 -3.47
CA HIS A 182 8.87 -3.52 -2.66
C HIS A 182 9.08 -2.91 -1.28
N VAL A 183 10.25 -3.15 -0.66
CA VAL A 183 10.60 -2.55 0.63
C VAL A 183 10.63 -1.02 0.55
N GLN A 184 11.11 -0.44 -0.57
CA GLN A 184 11.04 1.00 -0.77
C GLN A 184 9.60 1.54 -0.77
N LEU A 185 8.64 0.80 -1.33
CA LEU A 185 7.23 1.19 -1.35
C LEU A 185 6.55 1.07 0.01
N LEU A 186 7.05 0.22 0.93
CA LEU A 186 6.50 0.11 2.28
C LEU A 186 6.50 1.45 3.03
N ARG A 187 7.52 2.27 2.84
CA ARG A 187 7.60 3.59 3.46
C ARG A 187 6.50 4.54 2.99
N GLU A 188 5.97 4.35 1.77
CA GLU A 188 4.91 5.19 1.22
C GLU A 188 3.53 4.67 1.60
N LEU A 189 3.36 3.35 1.56
CA LEU A 189 2.07 2.71 1.72
C LEU A 189 1.80 2.23 3.15
N HIS A 190 2.85 1.86 3.91
CA HIS A 190 2.76 1.12 5.16
C HIS A 190 3.71 1.64 6.26
N VAL A 191 3.96 2.95 6.28
CA VAL A 191 4.98 3.57 7.14
C VAL A 191 4.82 3.22 8.62
N GLU A 192 3.60 3.25 9.16
CA GLU A 192 3.35 2.99 10.57
C GLU A 192 3.62 1.52 10.92
N THR A 193 3.09 0.61 10.10
CA THR A 193 3.30 -0.84 10.28
C THR A 193 4.76 -1.21 10.11
N LEU A 194 5.46 -0.62 9.14
CA LEU A 194 6.90 -0.81 8.95
C LEU A 194 7.69 -0.38 10.20
N ARG A 195 7.37 0.78 10.74
CA ARG A 195 7.99 1.29 11.97
C ARG A 195 7.80 0.35 13.15
N GLU A 196 6.58 -0.16 13.36
CA GLU A 196 6.30 -1.11 14.43
C GLU A 196 7.11 -2.40 14.27
N VAL A 197 7.15 -2.96 13.06
CA VAL A 197 7.90 -4.19 12.76
C VAL A 197 9.41 -3.99 12.99
N LEU A 198 9.99 -2.88 12.51
CA LEU A 198 11.39 -2.58 12.71
C LEU A 198 11.73 -2.42 14.21
N ARG A 199 10.89 -1.70 14.96
CA ARG A 199 11.07 -1.53 16.42
C ARG A 199 11.01 -2.87 17.15
N MET A 200 10.05 -3.74 16.84
CA MET A 200 9.94 -5.05 17.49
C MET A 200 11.14 -5.95 17.19
N ARG A 201 11.66 -5.89 15.98
CA ARG A 201 12.83 -6.68 15.55
C ARG A 201 14.16 -6.03 15.87
N GLN A 202 14.16 -4.84 16.49
CA GLN A 202 15.35 -4.05 16.80
C GLN A 202 16.22 -3.78 15.55
N LEU A 203 15.57 -3.61 14.40
CA LEU A 203 16.22 -3.30 13.14
C LEU A 203 16.16 -1.81 12.85
N THR A 204 17.23 -1.29 12.24
CA THR A 204 17.22 0.07 11.68
C THR A 204 16.79 0.04 10.20
N PRO A 205 16.20 1.12 9.67
CA PRO A 205 15.84 1.19 8.27
C PRO A 205 16.99 0.91 7.30
N GLU A 206 18.23 1.34 7.64
CA GLU A 206 19.41 1.08 6.79
C GLU A 206 19.75 -0.40 6.72
N GLN A 207 19.51 -1.16 7.79
CA GLN A 207 19.77 -2.59 7.80
C GLN A 207 18.89 -3.36 6.80
N ILE A 208 17.75 -2.79 6.43
CA ILE A 208 16.85 -3.33 5.39
C ILE A 208 16.93 -2.55 4.07
N GLY A 209 17.98 -1.75 3.89
CA GLY A 209 18.25 -1.04 2.63
C GLY A 209 17.37 0.18 2.36
N LEU A 210 16.70 0.73 3.39
CA LEU A 210 15.95 1.98 3.24
C LEU A 210 16.88 3.18 3.42
N ASP A 211 16.79 4.15 2.50
CA ASP A 211 17.50 5.42 2.63
C ASP A 211 16.76 6.36 3.58
N TYR A 212 17.44 6.76 4.66
CA TYR A 212 16.91 7.70 5.65
C TYR A 212 16.53 9.06 5.07
N ARG A 213 17.25 9.55 4.07
CA ARG A 213 16.94 10.85 3.46
C ARG A 213 15.57 10.86 2.80
N ALA A 214 15.23 9.77 2.13
CA ALA A 214 13.92 9.61 1.52
C ALA A 214 12.80 9.44 2.56
N LEU A 215 13.13 8.94 3.77
CA LEU A 215 12.19 8.88 4.90
C LEU A 215 11.91 10.28 5.47
N LEU A 216 12.95 11.13 5.61
CA LEU A 216 12.81 12.52 6.07
C LEU A 216 11.92 13.36 5.17
N ASP A 217 12.07 13.20 3.85
CA ASP A 217 11.24 13.91 2.87
C ASP A 217 9.76 13.49 2.94
N LEU A 218 9.48 12.25 3.35
CA LEU A 218 8.14 11.68 3.35
C LEU A 218 7.34 11.99 4.61
N ILE A 219 7.96 11.96 5.79
CA ILE A 219 7.26 12.12 7.08
C ILE A 219 7.33 13.53 7.65
N GLY A 220 8.11 14.42 7.02
CA GLY A 220 8.39 15.76 7.49
C GLY A 220 9.43 15.80 8.61
N GLU A 221 10.21 16.89 8.64
CA GLU A 221 11.34 17.05 9.56
C GLU A 221 10.95 16.90 11.05
N GLU A 222 9.82 17.46 11.49
CA GLU A 222 9.37 17.37 12.88
C GLU A 222 9.06 15.93 13.31
N ARG A 223 8.37 15.19 12.45
CA ARG A 223 7.97 13.82 12.76
C ARG A 223 9.12 12.83 12.65
N ALA A 224 10.11 13.16 11.83
CA ALA A 224 11.34 12.40 11.72
C ALA A 224 12.22 12.60 12.96
N LEU A 225 12.30 13.81 13.50
CA LEU A 225 13.03 14.13 14.74
C LEU A 225 12.44 13.38 15.95
N ASP A 226 11.10 13.34 16.05
CA ASP A 226 10.40 12.56 17.08
C ASP A 226 10.71 11.06 17.02
N LEU A 227 10.99 10.54 15.82
CA LEU A 227 11.23 9.13 15.57
C LEU A 227 12.66 8.68 15.78
N ILE A 228 13.61 9.52 15.37
CA ILE A 228 15.04 9.21 15.35
C ILE A 228 15.67 9.61 16.69
N GLY A 229 15.06 10.57 17.38
CA GLY A 229 15.64 11.30 18.49
C GLY A 229 16.59 12.40 18.00
N GLU A 230 16.57 13.55 18.67
CA GLU A 230 17.34 14.75 18.26
C GLU A 230 18.84 14.47 18.15
N GLU A 231 19.42 13.75 19.09
CA GLU A 231 20.86 13.39 19.08
C GLU A 231 21.25 12.59 17.85
N ARG A 232 20.46 11.59 17.51
CA ARG A 232 20.77 10.70 16.38
C ARG A 232 20.48 11.35 15.01
N ALA A 233 19.55 12.30 14.97
CA ALA A 233 19.31 13.12 13.78
C ALA A 233 20.48 14.07 13.51
N LEU A 234 21.06 14.66 14.57
CA LEU A 234 22.25 15.51 14.49
C LEU A 234 23.48 14.72 14.03
N ASP A 235 23.68 13.51 14.53
CA ASP A 235 24.75 12.60 14.09
C ASP A 235 24.63 12.24 12.59
N LEU A 236 23.41 12.04 12.09
CA LEU A 236 23.14 11.64 10.70
C LEU A 236 23.26 12.81 9.71
N ILE A 237 22.84 14.00 10.11
CA ILE A 237 22.87 15.21 9.26
C ILE A 237 24.28 15.84 9.30
N GLY A 238 25.02 15.62 10.38
CA GLY A 238 26.28 16.26 10.71
C GLY A 238 26.05 17.65 11.29
N GLU A 239 26.57 17.89 12.49
CA GLU A 239 26.43 19.18 13.21
C GLU A 239 26.88 20.37 12.38
N GLU A 240 27.98 20.24 11.62
CA GLU A 240 28.51 21.29 10.76
C GLU A 240 27.50 21.70 9.66
N ARG A 241 26.82 20.73 9.06
CA ARG A 241 25.86 20.98 7.97
C ARG A 241 24.58 21.64 8.47
N VAL A 242 24.13 21.28 9.69
CA VAL A 242 23.01 21.95 10.36
C VAL A 242 23.37 23.40 10.67
N MET A 243 24.58 23.64 11.18
CA MET A 243 25.08 24.98 11.47
C MET A 243 25.23 25.81 10.21
N GLU A 244 25.75 25.26 9.10
CA GLU A 244 25.84 25.96 7.82
C GLU A 244 24.46 26.37 7.28
N ASP A 245 23.44 25.52 7.39
CA ASP A 245 22.08 25.82 6.92
C ASP A 245 21.40 26.88 7.80
N ILE A 246 21.60 26.83 9.12
CA ILE A 246 21.13 27.86 10.05
C ILE A 246 21.81 29.20 9.75
N VAL A 247 23.12 29.21 9.54
CA VAL A 247 23.87 30.43 9.17
C VAL A 247 23.36 30.99 7.85
N ARG A 248 23.11 30.13 6.86
CA ARG A 248 22.58 30.53 5.56
C ARG A 248 21.19 31.15 5.65
N ARG A 249 20.29 30.58 6.48
CA ARG A 249 18.88 31.02 6.61
C ARG A 249 18.71 32.22 7.54
N LYS A 250 19.49 32.32 8.60
CA LYS A 250 19.31 33.32 9.66
C LYS A 250 20.43 34.37 9.71
N GLY A 251 21.58 34.08 9.12
CA GLY A 251 22.77 34.92 9.15
C GLY A 251 23.64 34.71 10.39
N GLU A 252 24.96 34.91 10.25
CA GLU A 252 25.96 34.73 11.32
C GLU A 252 25.67 35.54 12.58
N GLN A 253 25.18 36.77 12.43
CA GLN A 253 24.87 37.65 13.57
C GLN A 253 23.76 37.10 14.44
N TRP A 254 22.75 36.47 13.81
CA TRP A 254 21.66 35.83 14.55
C TRP A 254 22.14 34.63 15.33
N VAL A 255 22.97 33.77 14.72
CA VAL A 255 23.55 32.58 15.39
C VAL A 255 24.40 33.00 16.59
N ARG A 256 25.26 34.00 16.43
CA ARG A 256 26.08 34.53 17.50
C ARG A 256 25.23 35.06 18.67
N ALA A 257 24.20 35.85 18.40
CA ALA A 257 23.28 36.36 19.39
C ALA A 257 22.43 35.26 20.08
N ALA A 258 22.12 34.15 19.38
CA ALA A 258 21.44 33.00 19.96
C ALA A 258 22.35 32.23 20.92
N LEU A 259 23.59 31.98 20.54
CA LEU A 259 24.59 31.32 21.38
C LEU A 259 24.91 32.15 22.66
N GLU A 260 25.03 33.47 22.54
CA GLU A 260 25.19 34.36 23.71
C GLU A 260 24.00 34.30 24.67
N ARG A 261 22.80 34.17 24.16
CA ARG A 261 21.57 34.00 24.98
C ARG A 261 21.55 32.66 25.72
N LEU A 262 21.92 31.60 25.04
CA LEU A 262 22.01 30.24 25.61
C LEU A 262 23.09 30.19 26.70
N ALA A 263 24.25 30.79 26.46
CA ALA A 263 25.35 30.86 27.43
C ALA A 263 25.02 31.68 28.70
N LYS A 264 24.06 32.62 28.60
CA LYS A 264 23.60 33.43 29.73
C LYS A 264 22.45 32.83 30.52
N LYS A 265 21.86 31.71 30.08
CA LYS A 265 20.77 31.02 30.76
C LYS A 265 21.39 30.19 31.90
N PRO A 266 21.13 30.51 33.20
CA PRO A 266 21.66 29.70 34.28
C PRO A 266 21.14 28.28 34.18
N ALA A 267 22.02 27.28 34.37
CA ALA A 267 21.62 25.89 34.46
C ALA A 267 20.57 25.75 35.59
N THR A 268 19.32 25.56 35.21
CA THR A 268 18.28 25.21 36.17
C THR A 268 18.59 23.79 36.64
N SER A 269 19.16 23.71 37.84
CA SER A 269 19.29 22.47 38.59
C SER A 269 17.88 21.94 38.85
N GLY A 270 17.47 20.96 38.08
CA GLY A 270 16.27 20.19 38.31
C GLY A 270 16.57 19.01 39.18
N GLU A 271 16.38 19.16 40.50
CA GLU A 271 16.11 18.07 41.43
C GLU A 271 15.08 18.60 42.44
N GLU A 272 13.80 18.42 42.10
CA GLU A 272 12.77 18.34 43.13
C GLU A 272 12.31 16.89 43.22
N GLY A 273 12.81 16.20 44.25
CA GLY A 273 12.39 14.87 44.67
C GLY A 273 10.93 14.87 45.14
N PRO A 274 10.26 13.72 45.14
CA PRO A 274 8.86 13.61 45.51
C PRO A 274 8.69 13.90 47.03
N GLN A 275 7.90 14.92 47.37
CA GLN A 275 7.39 15.15 48.70
C GLN A 275 6.40 14.06 49.11
N GLU A 276 6.78 13.26 50.09
CA GLU A 276 5.89 12.39 50.85
C GLU A 276 4.78 13.24 51.56
N SER A 277 3.56 12.92 51.26
CA SER A 277 2.39 13.44 52.01
C SER A 277 2.15 12.58 53.26
N PRO A 278 1.97 13.15 54.47
CA PRO A 278 1.70 12.36 55.66
C PRO A 278 0.25 11.85 55.70
N ASN A 279 0.10 10.57 56.00
CA ASN A 279 -1.09 9.88 56.44
C ASN A 279 -1.81 10.64 57.57
N VAL A 280 -3.08 10.88 57.40
CA VAL A 280 -4.04 11.05 58.51
C VAL A 280 -5.24 10.18 58.30
N CYS A 281 -5.35 9.14 59.11
CA CYS A 281 -6.62 8.49 59.48
C CYS A 281 -7.24 9.26 60.65
N PRO A 282 -8.53 9.20 60.91
CA PRO A 282 -9.23 7.98 61.25
C PRO A 282 -10.37 7.57 60.32
#